data_b47408bc9dd5db01a8e13777a9498dfc
#
_entry.id   b47408bc9dd5db01a8e13777a9498dfc
#
_cell.length_a   1.000
_cell.length_b   1.000
_cell.length_c   1.000
_cell.angle_alpha   90.00
_cell.angle_beta   90.00
_cell.angle_gamma   90.00
#
_symmetry.space_group_name_H-M   'P 1'
#
loop_
_entity.id
_entity.type
_entity.pdbx_description
1 polymer ?
#
loop_
_entity_poly.entity_id
_entity_poly.type
_entity_poly.pdbx_seq_one_letter_code
_entity_poly.pdbx_strand_id
1 'polypeptide(L)'
;MITHLQKWSLLALLAAGSLSAQEWKPSDWPVLKHYDKEHLFQIALPLGGIGTGTVSLGGRGELRDWEIMNVPGKKYSTVTTGNNAPFFSIYVKSQDNIPVTTLLEGPLYSHEYLHYEGRPVNHHGFPRFAEASFDGAYPFGQVNLSDAELPVTVKIKGFNPLLPGNADDSGLPVAVLAYEVTNTGDSPLEVSVCGSMRNFIGKDGSKF
;
A
#
# COMPACT_ATOMS: atom_id res chain seq x y z
N MET A 1 -76.25 -32.27 -6.76
CA MET A 1 -74.95 -32.96 -6.84
C MET A 1 -73.88 -31.90 -7.18
N ILE A 2 -73.35 -31.24 -6.15
CA ILE A 2 -72.46 -30.08 -6.31
C ILE A 2 -71.18 -30.46 -5.53
N THR A 3 -70.08 -30.57 -6.29
CA THR A 3 -68.76 -30.86 -5.78
C THR A 3 -68.05 -29.57 -5.35
N HIS A 4 -67.67 -29.44 -4.09
CA HIS A 4 -66.85 -28.35 -3.56
C HIS A 4 -65.37 -28.54 -4.00
N LEU A 5 -64.84 -27.57 -4.77
CA LEU A 5 -63.43 -27.38 -4.96
C LEU A 5 -62.90 -26.45 -3.82
N GLN A 6 -62.09 -27.02 -2.94
CA GLN A 6 -61.32 -26.29 -1.95
C GLN A 6 -60.09 -25.63 -2.64
N LYS A 7 -60.06 -24.30 -2.63
CA LYS A 7 -58.87 -23.53 -3.05
C LYS A 7 -57.88 -23.48 -1.90
N TRP A 8 -56.75 -24.11 -2.02
CA TRP A 8 -55.59 -23.92 -1.17
C TRP A 8 -54.81 -22.69 -1.63
N SER A 9 -54.91 -21.61 -0.88
CA SER A 9 -54.05 -20.44 -1.08
C SER A 9 -52.77 -20.64 -0.32
N LEU A 10 -51.68 -20.94 -1.02
CA LEU A 10 -50.32 -20.90 -0.48
C LEU A 10 -49.91 -19.45 -0.30
N LEU A 11 -49.93 -18.93 0.92
CA LEU A 11 -49.25 -17.71 1.27
C LEU A 11 -47.74 -18.01 1.41
N ALA A 12 -46.94 -17.72 0.40
CA ALA A 12 -45.50 -17.68 0.51
C ALA A 12 -45.08 -16.38 1.19
N LEU A 13 -44.76 -16.48 2.49
CA LEU A 13 -44.09 -15.39 3.22
C LEU A 13 -42.67 -15.25 2.69
N LEU A 14 -42.45 -14.29 1.83
CA LEU A 14 -41.10 -13.79 1.48
C LEU A 14 -40.59 -13.00 2.68
N ALA A 15 -39.83 -13.65 3.56
CA ALA A 15 -38.97 -12.96 4.51
C ALA A 15 -37.81 -12.34 3.75
N ALA A 16 -38.01 -11.09 3.30
CA ALA A 16 -36.91 -10.24 2.84
C ALA A 16 -36.06 -9.92 4.08
N GLY A 17 -35.11 -10.78 4.38
CA GLY A 17 -34.00 -10.43 5.27
C GLY A 17 -33.25 -9.29 4.65
N SER A 18 -33.37 -8.09 5.20
CA SER A 18 -32.48 -6.98 4.90
C SER A 18 -31.07 -7.41 5.28
N LEU A 19 -30.29 -7.85 4.29
CA LEU A 19 -28.85 -7.88 4.39
C LEU A 19 -28.41 -6.43 4.59
N SER A 20 -28.26 -6.01 5.84
CA SER A 20 -27.58 -4.77 6.14
C SER A 20 -26.14 -4.97 5.65
N ALA A 21 -25.79 -4.33 4.54
CA ALA A 21 -24.41 -4.22 4.14
C ALA A 21 -23.68 -3.60 5.33
N GLN A 22 -22.79 -4.36 5.95
CA GLN A 22 -21.97 -3.87 7.04
C GLN A 22 -21.12 -2.73 6.45
N GLU A 23 -21.32 -1.54 6.97
CA GLU A 23 -20.55 -0.37 6.52
C GLU A 23 -19.08 -0.65 6.84
N TRP A 24 -18.27 -0.79 5.79
CA TRP A 24 -16.84 -1.06 5.96
C TRP A 24 -16.16 0.18 6.56
N LYS A 25 -15.55 -0.01 7.73
CA LYS A 25 -14.73 1.03 8.36
C LYS A 25 -13.28 0.80 8.01
N PRO A 26 -12.52 1.85 7.67
CA PRO A 26 -11.09 1.72 7.38
C PRO A 26 -10.26 1.08 8.51
N SER A 27 -10.77 1.11 9.74
CA SER A 27 -10.17 0.42 10.91
C SER A 27 -10.39 -1.10 10.90
N ASP A 28 -11.38 -1.59 10.14
CA ASP A 28 -11.78 -3.01 10.14
C ASP A 28 -11.08 -3.77 8.99
N TRP A 29 -9.83 -3.41 8.71
CA TRP A 29 -9.05 -4.07 7.68
C TRP A 29 -8.85 -5.55 8.00
N PRO A 30 -9.25 -6.46 7.11
CA PRO A 30 -9.10 -7.89 7.36
C PRO A 30 -7.62 -8.27 7.29
N VAL A 31 -7.02 -8.60 8.43
CA VAL A 31 -5.66 -9.12 8.50
C VAL A 31 -5.71 -10.64 8.42
N LEU A 32 -5.20 -11.21 7.33
CA LEU A 32 -5.06 -12.65 7.17
C LEU A 32 -3.66 -13.13 7.54
N LYS A 33 -2.65 -12.30 7.34
CA LYS A 33 -1.26 -12.61 7.61
C LYS A 33 -0.53 -11.38 8.11
N HIS A 34 0.09 -11.50 9.28
CA HIS A 34 1.01 -10.52 9.84
C HIS A 34 2.45 -10.93 9.60
N TYR A 35 3.30 -9.97 9.23
CA TYR A 35 4.74 -10.12 9.07
C TYR A 35 5.42 -9.07 9.93
N ASP A 36 6.26 -9.51 10.85
CA ASP A 36 7.09 -8.67 11.68
C ASP A 36 8.31 -8.13 10.92
N LYS A 37 9.10 -7.30 11.58
CA LYS A 37 10.27 -6.64 10.98
C LYS A 37 11.32 -7.61 10.41
N GLU A 38 11.38 -8.83 10.88
CA GLU A 38 12.35 -9.81 10.40
C GLU A 38 11.91 -10.51 9.11
N HIS A 39 10.63 -10.40 8.74
CA HIS A 39 10.02 -11.09 7.61
C HIS A 39 9.57 -10.17 6.47
N LEU A 40 9.99 -8.89 6.44
CA LEU A 40 9.51 -7.91 5.46
C LEU A 40 10.23 -7.97 4.10
N PHE A 41 11.47 -8.45 4.07
CA PHE A 41 12.35 -8.33 2.91
C PHE A 41 11.81 -8.95 1.61
N GLN A 42 11.08 -10.05 1.71
CA GLN A 42 10.54 -10.77 0.55
C GLN A 42 9.16 -10.27 0.11
N ILE A 43 8.56 -9.33 0.87
CA ILE A 43 7.22 -8.85 0.56
C ILE A 43 7.29 -7.91 -0.64
N ALA A 44 6.42 -8.17 -1.61
CA ALA A 44 6.17 -7.33 -2.77
C ALA A 44 4.70 -7.46 -3.17
N LEU A 45 3.86 -6.56 -2.65
CA LEU A 45 2.45 -6.50 -3.03
C LEU A 45 2.31 -5.75 -4.35
N PRO A 46 1.87 -6.37 -5.43
CA PRO A 46 1.66 -5.67 -6.68
C PRO A 46 0.55 -4.63 -6.55
N LEU A 47 0.83 -3.43 -7.03
CA LEU A 47 -0.11 -2.32 -7.18
C LEU A 47 -0.38 -2.10 -8.66
N GLY A 48 -1.48 -1.40 -8.95
CA GLY A 48 -1.84 -1.09 -10.33
C GLY A 48 -2.74 -2.14 -10.98
N GLY A 49 -3.24 -1.82 -12.16
CA GLY A 49 -4.20 -2.64 -12.88
C GLY A 49 -3.61 -3.88 -13.51
N ILE A 50 -4.45 -4.88 -13.73
CA ILE A 50 -4.08 -6.12 -14.41
C ILE A 50 -3.74 -5.83 -15.87
N GLY A 51 -2.54 -6.26 -16.30
CA GLY A 51 -2.06 -6.08 -17.67
C GLY A 51 -1.52 -4.68 -18.00
N THR A 52 -1.40 -3.78 -17.02
CA THR A 52 -0.94 -2.40 -17.22
C THR A 52 0.51 -2.16 -16.78
N GLY A 53 1.21 -3.20 -16.38
CA GLY A 53 2.47 -3.13 -15.67
C GLY A 53 2.27 -3.16 -14.16
N THR A 54 3.35 -3.21 -13.41
CA THR A 54 3.32 -3.38 -11.96
C THR A 54 4.37 -2.50 -11.29
N VAL A 55 4.00 -1.95 -10.16
CA VAL A 55 4.90 -1.50 -9.10
C VAL A 55 4.47 -2.19 -7.82
N SER A 56 5.41 -2.61 -6.98
CA SER A 56 5.07 -3.31 -5.76
C SER A 56 5.31 -2.45 -4.53
N LEU A 57 4.38 -2.54 -3.56
CA LEU A 57 4.61 -2.06 -2.21
C LEU A 57 5.43 -3.11 -1.46
N GLY A 58 6.63 -2.74 -1.04
CA GLY A 58 7.50 -3.59 -0.24
C GLY A 58 7.07 -3.64 1.22
N GLY A 59 7.57 -4.64 1.94
CA GLY A 59 7.16 -4.89 3.33
C GLY A 59 7.52 -3.78 4.32
N ARG A 60 8.53 -2.97 4.04
CA ARG A 60 8.93 -1.83 4.87
C ARG A 60 8.44 -0.46 4.37
N GLY A 61 7.64 -0.43 3.27
CA GLY A 61 7.03 0.79 2.73
C GLY A 61 7.68 1.33 1.45
N GLU A 62 8.77 0.75 1.02
CA GLU A 62 9.42 1.12 -0.23
C GLU A 62 8.59 0.72 -1.46
N LEU A 63 8.73 1.45 -2.57
CA LEU A 63 8.24 1.02 -3.87
C LEU A 63 9.34 0.27 -4.63
N ARG A 64 9.02 -0.94 -5.05
CA ARG A 64 9.97 -1.84 -5.69
C ARG A 64 9.35 -2.57 -6.90
N ASP A 65 10.17 -3.35 -7.58
CA ASP A 65 9.73 -4.23 -8.66
C ASP A 65 8.93 -3.47 -9.73
N TRP A 66 9.51 -2.41 -10.24
CA TRP A 66 8.91 -1.59 -11.29
C TRP A 66 8.96 -2.34 -12.62
N GLU A 67 7.88 -3.01 -12.96
CA GLU A 67 7.72 -3.77 -14.20
C GLU A 67 6.71 -3.05 -15.10
N ILE A 68 7.12 -1.92 -15.62
CA ILE A 68 6.35 -1.10 -16.55
C ILE A 68 7.06 -1.03 -17.91
N MET A 69 6.38 -0.56 -18.95
CA MET A 69 6.90 -0.50 -20.33
C MET A 69 7.37 -1.87 -20.85
N ASN A 70 6.74 -2.95 -20.41
CA ASN A 70 7.09 -4.32 -20.76
C ASN A 70 8.56 -4.71 -20.46
N VAL A 71 9.13 -4.11 -19.41
CA VAL A 71 10.50 -4.37 -18.97
C VAL A 71 10.47 -5.02 -17.59
N PRO A 72 11.04 -6.24 -17.42
CA PRO A 72 11.16 -6.87 -16.12
C PRO A 72 12.00 -6.06 -15.16
N GLY A 73 11.61 -5.97 -13.88
CA GLY A 73 12.29 -5.10 -12.92
C GLY A 73 12.18 -5.57 -11.47
N LYS A 74 12.52 -6.85 -11.21
CA LYS A 74 12.51 -7.41 -9.86
C LYS A 74 13.61 -6.82 -8.99
N LYS A 75 13.23 -6.39 -7.76
CA LYS A 75 14.09 -5.79 -6.73
C LYS A 75 14.71 -4.44 -7.07
N TYR A 76 14.33 -3.80 -8.17
CA TYR A 76 14.80 -2.48 -8.54
C TYR A 76 13.78 -1.73 -9.39
N SER A 77 14.00 -0.45 -9.61
CA SER A 77 13.19 0.34 -10.52
C SER A 77 13.74 0.25 -11.94
N THR A 78 12.89 -0.09 -12.91
CA THR A 78 13.23 -0.08 -14.34
C THR A 78 13.11 1.30 -14.97
N VAL A 79 12.45 2.24 -14.29
CA VAL A 79 12.21 3.60 -14.82
C VAL A 79 13.15 4.64 -14.25
N THR A 80 13.80 4.32 -13.14
CA THR A 80 14.78 5.19 -12.48
C THR A 80 16.03 4.40 -12.16
N THR A 81 17.19 5.00 -12.35
CA THR A 81 18.49 4.37 -12.09
C THR A 81 19.23 5.11 -10.98
N GLY A 82 20.03 4.37 -10.22
CA GLY A 82 20.83 4.93 -9.14
C GLY A 82 19.99 5.55 -8.02
N ASN A 83 20.43 6.66 -7.48
CA ASN A 83 19.79 7.34 -6.34
C ASN A 83 18.48 8.08 -6.70
N ASN A 84 17.91 7.84 -7.88
CA ASN A 84 16.65 8.44 -8.30
C ASN A 84 15.44 7.53 -8.10
N ALA A 85 15.54 6.51 -7.27
CA ALA A 85 14.41 5.66 -6.91
C ALA A 85 13.30 6.52 -6.28
N PRO A 86 12.03 6.23 -6.57
CA PRO A 86 10.91 6.91 -5.93
C PRO A 86 10.92 6.70 -4.42
N PHE A 87 10.54 7.72 -3.67
CA PHE A 87 10.34 7.62 -2.24
C PHE A 87 9.24 8.56 -1.77
N PHE A 88 8.70 8.28 -0.60
CA PHE A 88 7.80 9.16 0.12
C PHE A 88 8.42 9.52 1.46
N SER A 89 8.18 10.74 1.90
CA SER A 89 8.64 11.25 3.19
C SER A 89 7.51 11.94 3.93
N ILE A 90 7.65 12.01 5.24
CA ILE A 90 6.76 12.74 6.12
C ILE A 90 7.54 13.84 6.83
N TYR A 91 6.97 15.03 6.84
CA TYR A 91 7.41 16.16 7.66
C TYR A 91 6.47 16.25 8.85
N VAL A 92 7.03 16.35 10.05
CA VAL A 92 6.28 16.46 11.31
C VAL A 92 6.85 17.62 12.11
N LYS A 93 5.99 18.54 12.51
CA LYS A 93 6.34 19.68 13.35
C LYS A 93 5.35 19.82 14.50
N SER A 94 5.88 19.85 15.71
CA SER A 94 5.20 20.31 16.93
C SER A 94 5.48 21.79 17.14
N GLN A 95 4.65 22.46 17.93
CA GLN A 95 4.82 23.89 18.23
C GLN A 95 6.17 24.20 18.88
N ASP A 96 6.68 23.30 19.73
CA ASP A 96 7.84 23.55 20.60
C ASP A 96 9.11 22.80 20.15
N ASN A 97 9.04 21.96 19.10
CA ASN A 97 10.15 21.11 18.69
C ASN A 97 10.68 21.46 17.30
N ILE A 98 11.95 21.11 17.07
CA ILE A 98 12.56 21.18 15.74
C ILE A 98 11.79 20.22 14.81
N PRO A 99 11.41 20.67 13.61
CA PRO A 99 10.75 19.80 12.65
C PRO A 99 11.60 18.59 12.29
N VAL A 100 10.95 17.44 12.13
CA VAL A 100 11.58 16.20 11.70
C VAL A 100 11.05 15.82 10.34
N THR A 101 11.95 15.38 9.46
CA THR A 101 11.58 14.76 8.17
C THR A 101 12.20 13.39 8.10
N THR A 102 11.38 12.38 7.81
CA THR A 102 11.83 11.00 7.67
C THR A 102 11.18 10.34 6.47
N LEU A 103 11.78 9.30 5.91
CA LEU A 103 11.15 8.49 4.87
C LEU A 103 9.98 7.70 5.47
N LEU A 104 8.94 7.53 4.67
CA LEU A 104 7.81 6.64 4.96
C LEU A 104 8.20 5.19 4.66
N GLU A 105 9.30 4.77 5.26
CA GLU A 105 9.90 3.46 5.15
C GLU A 105 10.42 2.99 6.51
N GLY A 106 10.40 1.68 6.74
CA GLY A 106 11.08 1.04 7.85
C GLY A 106 12.59 0.91 7.63
N PRO A 107 13.31 0.29 8.59
CA PRO A 107 14.76 0.17 8.57
C PRO A 107 15.29 -0.60 7.37
N LEU A 108 16.50 -0.27 6.94
CA LEU A 108 17.25 -1.06 5.96
C LEU A 108 17.84 -2.30 6.61
N TYR A 109 17.83 -3.40 5.87
CA TYR A 109 18.47 -4.64 6.32
C TYR A 109 19.96 -4.61 6.00
N SER A 110 20.77 -5.22 6.87
CA SER A 110 22.21 -5.29 6.68
C SER A 110 22.62 -5.93 5.35
N HIS A 111 21.89 -6.94 4.88
CA HIS A 111 22.18 -7.60 3.60
C HIS A 111 21.83 -6.74 2.38
N GLU A 112 21.05 -5.68 2.51
CA GLU A 112 20.82 -4.72 1.43
C GLU A 112 22.09 -3.94 1.11
N TYR A 113 22.92 -3.65 2.11
CA TYR A 113 24.22 -2.98 1.92
C TYR A 113 25.29 -3.89 1.30
N LEU A 114 25.22 -5.18 1.55
CA LEU A 114 26.19 -6.17 1.07
C LEU A 114 25.79 -6.79 -0.27
N HIS A 115 24.57 -6.63 -0.66
CA HIS A 115 24.05 -7.14 -1.93
C HIS A 115 24.69 -6.35 -3.08
N TYR A 116 25.18 -6.81 -4.08
CA TYR A 116 25.86 -6.10 -5.16
C TYR A 116 27.26 -5.52 -4.81
N GLU A 117 28.08 -6.29 -4.14
CA GLU A 117 29.50 -5.96 -3.92
C GLU A 117 29.72 -4.63 -3.15
N GLY A 118 28.86 -4.35 -2.17
CA GLY A 118 28.98 -3.18 -1.32
C GLY A 118 28.45 -1.89 -1.95
N ARG A 119 27.63 -1.98 -2.98
CA ARG A 119 26.93 -0.78 -3.53
C ARG A 119 25.95 -0.22 -2.50
N PRO A 120 25.89 1.10 -2.37
CA PRO A 120 24.93 1.73 -1.46
C PRO A 120 23.49 1.45 -1.90
N VAL A 121 22.61 1.24 -0.92
CA VAL A 121 21.16 1.20 -1.14
C VAL A 121 20.67 2.60 -1.49
N ASN A 122 19.66 2.71 -2.34
CA ASN A 122 19.04 3.97 -2.66
C ASN A 122 18.58 4.68 -1.37
N HIS A 123 18.94 5.97 -1.27
CA HIS A 123 18.54 6.81 -0.13
C HIS A 123 18.98 6.28 1.24
N HIS A 124 20.07 5.50 1.30
CA HIS A 124 20.54 4.87 2.55
C HIS A 124 20.87 5.88 3.66
N GLY A 125 21.26 7.10 3.31
CA GLY A 125 21.56 8.16 4.26
C GLY A 125 20.36 8.94 4.79
N PHE A 126 19.14 8.65 4.32
CA PHE A 126 17.94 9.31 4.82
C PHE A 126 17.41 8.62 6.08
N PRO A 127 16.90 9.39 7.07
CA PRO A 127 16.28 8.81 8.25
C PRO A 127 15.03 8.01 7.87
N ARG A 128 14.75 6.97 8.64
CA ARG A 128 13.61 6.07 8.49
C ARG A 128 12.98 5.79 9.84
N PHE A 129 11.76 5.30 9.84
CA PHE A 129 11.11 4.78 11.04
C PHE A 129 11.92 3.60 11.61
N ALA A 130 12.00 3.51 12.94
CA ALA A 130 12.75 2.46 13.64
C ALA A 130 12.06 1.09 13.56
N GLU A 131 10.73 1.07 13.49
CA GLU A 131 9.95 -0.16 13.46
C GLU A 131 9.01 -0.19 12.27
N ALA A 132 8.89 -1.38 11.68
CA ALA A 132 7.96 -1.65 10.59
C ALA A 132 7.36 -3.04 10.73
N SER A 133 6.12 -3.20 10.28
CA SER A 133 5.46 -4.48 10.07
C SER A 133 4.54 -4.41 8.86
N PHE A 134 4.13 -5.57 8.35
CA PHE A 134 3.24 -5.66 7.21
C PHE A 134 2.06 -6.58 7.50
N ASP A 135 0.86 -6.12 7.17
CA ASP A 135 -0.38 -6.90 7.25
C ASP A 135 -0.90 -7.16 5.84
N GLY A 136 -1.08 -8.43 5.49
CA GLY A 136 -1.50 -8.88 4.17
C GLY A 136 -2.88 -9.54 4.17
N ALA A 137 -3.72 -9.09 3.26
CA ALA A 137 -5.00 -9.70 2.92
C ALA A 137 -5.27 -9.46 1.43
N TYR A 138 -4.58 -10.22 0.56
CA TYR A 138 -4.67 -9.98 -0.90
C TYR A 138 -6.12 -9.80 -1.36
N PRO A 139 -6.45 -8.77 -2.17
CA PRO A 139 -5.54 -7.87 -2.90
C PRO A 139 -5.05 -6.64 -2.11
N PHE A 140 -5.17 -6.64 -0.80
CA PHE A 140 -4.82 -5.54 0.08
C PHE A 140 -3.54 -5.81 0.87
N GLY A 141 -2.80 -4.75 1.19
CA GLY A 141 -1.66 -4.78 2.10
C GLY A 141 -1.50 -3.48 2.84
N GLN A 142 -0.96 -3.56 4.04
CA GLN A 142 -0.73 -2.43 4.92
C GLN A 142 0.64 -2.54 5.57
N VAL A 143 1.43 -1.47 5.42
CA VAL A 143 2.66 -1.28 6.19
C VAL A 143 2.32 -0.46 7.42
N ASN A 144 2.80 -0.88 8.58
CA ASN A 144 2.69 -0.11 9.82
C ASN A 144 4.09 0.38 10.19
N LEU A 145 4.22 1.68 10.40
CA LEU A 145 5.47 2.35 10.76
C LEU A 145 5.32 3.02 12.12
N SER A 146 6.32 2.84 12.97
CA SER A 146 6.39 3.51 14.27
C SER A 146 7.83 3.81 14.66
N ASP A 147 7.98 4.84 15.50
CA ASP A 147 9.26 5.23 16.08
C ASP A 147 8.99 5.85 17.45
N ALA A 148 9.76 5.45 18.45
CA ALA A 148 9.60 5.98 19.81
C ALA A 148 10.01 7.46 19.93
N GLU A 149 10.82 7.96 18.99
CA GLU A 149 11.28 9.35 18.97
C GLU A 149 10.34 10.28 18.17
N LEU A 150 9.35 9.71 17.48
CA LEU A 150 8.39 10.48 16.68
C LEU A 150 7.00 10.45 17.30
N PRO A 151 6.31 11.59 17.37
CA PRO A 151 4.96 11.66 17.93
C PRO A 151 3.88 11.21 16.95
N VAL A 152 4.23 10.35 15.98
CA VAL A 152 3.30 9.82 14.97
C VAL A 152 3.55 8.35 14.71
N THR A 153 2.47 7.64 14.41
CA THR A 153 2.52 6.36 13.70
C THR A 153 1.89 6.52 12.32
N VAL A 154 2.34 5.71 11.36
CA VAL A 154 1.83 5.78 9.99
C VAL A 154 1.43 4.40 9.50
N LYS A 155 0.28 4.33 8.85
CA LYS A 155 -0.11 3.17 8.06
C LYS A 155 -0.10 3.53 6.58
N ILE A 156 0.56 2.72 5.78
CA ILE A 156 0.57 2.82 4.32
C ILE A 156 -0.30 1.70 3.79
N LYS A 157 -1.44 2.04 3.20
CA LYS A 157 -2.40 1.07 2.66
C LYS A 157 -2.31 1.08 1.14
N GLY A 158 -2.12 -0.10 0.57
CA GLY A 158 -2.10 -0.31 -0.87
C GLY A 158 -2.99 -1.47 -1.28
N PHE A 159 -3.41 -1.49 -2.55
CA PHE A 159 -4.21 -2.58 -3.07
C PHE A 159 -3.98 -2.77 -4.58
N ASN A 160 -4.24 -3.98 -5.03
CA ASN A 160 -4.36 -4.30 -6.43
C ASN A 160 -5.85 -4.24 -6.81
N PRO A 161 -6.25 -3.43 -7.82
CA PRO A 161 -7.65 -3.33 -8.23
C PRO A 161 -8.06 -4.60 -8.97
N LEU A 162 -8.48 -5.63 -8.23
CA LEU A 162 -8.97 -6.90 -8.75
C LEU A 162 -10.47 -7.01 -8.52
N LEU A 163 -11.25 -6.80 -9.58
CA LEU A 163 -12.69 -6.99 -9.61
C LEU A 163 -13.02 -8.19 -10.52
N PRO A 164 -13.23 -9.39 -9.97
CA PRO A 164 -13.49 -10.58 -10.77
C PRO A 164 -14.67 -10.38 -11.74
N GLY A 165 -14.45 -10.65 -13.02
CA GLY A 165 -15.44 -10.48 -14.08
C GLY A 165 -15.56 -9.05 -14.65
N ASN A 166 -14.81 -8.08 -14.13
CA ASN A 166 -14.77 -6.71 -14.65
C ASN A 166 -13.33 -6.36 -15.07
N ALA A 167 -13.03 -6.53 -16.35
CA ALA A 167 -11.69 -6.30 -16.89
C ALA A 167 -11.34 -4.81 -16.97
N ASP A 168 -12.30 -3.95 -17.24
CA ASP A 168 -12.08 -2.52 -17.43
C ASP A 168 -11.65 -1.87 -16.12
N ASP A 169 -12.38 -2.09 -15.02
CA ASP A 169 -12.01 -1.54 -13.71
C ASP A 169 -10.79 -2.22 -13.12
N SER A 170 -10.59 -3.52 -13.38
CA SER A 170 -9.38 -4.24 -12.96
C SER A 170 -8.14 -3.80 -13.74
N GLY A 171 -8.30 -3.24 -14.94
CA GLY A 171 -7.23 -2.82 -15.83
C GLY A 171 -6.83 -1.34 -15.70
N LEU A 172 -7.30 -0.62 -14.70
CA LEU A 172 -6.93 0.81 -14.51
C LEU A 172 -5.43 0.95 -14.25
N PRO A 173 -4.69 1.74 -15.05
CA PRO A 173 -3.23 1.90 -14.92
C PRO A 173 -2.85 2.88 -13.81
N VAL A 174 -3.30 2.59 -12.59
CA VAL A 174 -3.06 3.43 -11.40
C VAL A 174 -2.58 2.58 -10.22
N ALA A 175 -1.68 3.13 -9.42
CA ALA A 175 -1.30 2.57 -8.13
C ALA A 175 -1.75 3.53 -7.03
N VAL A 176 -2.57 3.06 -6.11
CA VAL A 176 -3.13 3.88 -5.03
C VAL A 176 -2.44 3.53 -3.73
N LEU A 177 -1.89 4.56 -3.07
CA LEU A 177 -1.36 4.48 -1.72
C LEU A 177 -2.13 5.46 -0.84
N ALA A 178 -2.71 4.98 0.24
CA ALA A 178 -3.33 5.80 1.26
C ALA A 178 -2.44 5.85 2.50
N TYR A 179 -2.18 7.06 3.00
CA TYR A 179 -1.40 7.29 4.20
C TYR A 179 -2.33 7.71 5.33
N GLU A 180 -2.39 6.90 6.38
CA GLU A 180 -3.09 7.21 7.62
C GLU A 180 -2.06 7.58 8.68
N VAL A 181 -2.05 8.84 9.09
CA VAL A 181 -1.14 9.36 10.11
C VAL A 181 -1.91 9.56 11.40
N THR A 182 -1.42 8.95 12.47
CA THR A 182 -1.99 9.08 13.81
C THR A 182 -1.02 9.86 14.70
N ASN A 183 -1.49 10.95 15.27
CA ASN A 183 -0.77 11.66 16.33
C ASN A 183 -0.83 10.82 17.62
N THR A 184 0.33 10.45 18.15
CA THR A 184 0.45 9.65 19.38
C THR A 184 0.72 10.50 20.63
N GLY A 185 0.91 11.81 20.45
CA GLY A 185 1.11 12.77 21.53
C GLY A 185 -0.14 13.60 21.82
N ASP A 186 -0.07 14.42 22.85
CA ASP A 186 -1.18 15.27 23.31
C ASP A 186 -1.21 16.64 22.62
N SER A 187 -0.14 17.03 21.95
CA SER A 187 -0.03 18.35 21.32
C SER A 187 -0.39 18.29 19.83
N PRO A 188 -1.00 19.35 19.28
CA PRO A 188 -1.27 19.44 17.85
C PRO A 188 0.02 19.36 17.02
N LEU A 189 -0.05 18.69 15.89
CA LEU A 189 1.05 18.53 14.93
C LEU A 189 0.68 19.12 13.57
N GLU A 190 1.66 19.75 12.93
CA GLU A 190 1.64 20.05 11.50
C GLU A 190 2.31 18.90 10.77
N VAL A 191 1.61 18.29 9.82
CA VAL A 191 2.09 17.12 9.10
C VAL A 191 1.93 17.31 7.60
N SER A 192 2.97 16.96 6.84
CA SER A 192 2.93 16.93 5.37
C SER A 192 3.55 15.66 4.84
N VAL A 193 2.94 15.08 3.82
CA VAL A 193 3.49 13.94 3.06
C VAL A 193 4.00 14.45 1.72
N CYS A 194 5.23 14.09 1.37
CA CYS A 194 5.87 14.45 0.11
C CYS A 194 6.28 13.19 -0.65
N GLY A 195 5.90 13.10 -1.92
CA GLY A 195 6.39 12.08 -2.86
C GLY A 195 7.44 12.66 -3.79
N SER A 196 8.50 11.91 -4.03
CA SER A 196 9.54 12.23 -5.00
C SER A 196 9.69 11.10 -6.01
N MET A 197 9.58 11.44 -7.28
CA MET A 197 9.76 10.48 -8.37
C MET A 197 10.32 11.19 -9.59
N ARG A 198 11.31 10.55 -10.23
CA ARG A 198 11.83 11.04 -11.50
C ARG A 198 10.77 10.88 -12.59
N ASN A 199 10.64 11.88 -13.46
CA ASN A 199 9.83 11.74 -14.65
C ASN A 199 10.39 10.64 -15.57
N PHE A 200 9.61 9.63 -15.87
CA PHE A 200 9.96 8.50 -16.74
C PHE A 200 9.19 8.47 -18.07
N ILE A 201 8.27 9.42 -18.28
CA ILE A 201 7.49 9.50 -19.53
C ILE A 201 8.45 9.68 -20.71
N GLY A 202 8.22 8.89 -21.76
CA GLY A 202 9.05 8.90 -22.98
C GLY A 202 10.42 8.20 -22.85
N LYS A 203 10.68 7.46 -21.77
CA LYS A 203 11.93 6.70 -21.59
C LYS A 203 11.86 5.25 -22.07
N ASP A 204 10.73 4.82 -22.53
CA ASP A 204 10.49 3.49 -23.11
C ASP A 204 11.02 3.31 -24.53
N GLY A 205 11.63 4.35 -25.09
CA GLY A 205 12.10 4.38 -26.48
C GLY A 205 11.03 4.82 -27.48
N SER A 206 9.80 5.09 -27.03
CA SER A 206 8.79 5.72 -27.89
C SER A 206 9.25 7.11 -28.30
N LYS A 207 9.15 7.39 -29.59
CA LYS A 207 9.32 8.75 -30.11
C LYS A 207 7.94 9.35 -30.26
N PHE A 208 7.64 10.37 -29.51
CA PHE A 208 6.44 11.18 -29.67
C PHE A 208 6.59 12.12 -30.86
#